data_7078dd8c45ffa761378e42bfc979f508
#
_entry.id   7078dd8c45ffa761378e42bfc979f508
#
_cell.length_a   1.000
_cell.length_b   1.000
_cell.length_c   1.000
_cell.angle_alpha   90.00
_cell.angle_beta   90.00
_cell.angle_gamma   90.00
#
_symmetry.space_group_name_H-M   'P 1'
#
loop_
_entity.id
_entity.type
_entity.pdbx_description
1 polymer ?
#
loop_
_entity_poly.entity_id
_entity_poly.type
_entity_poly.pdbx_seq_one_letter_code
_entity_poly.pdbx_strand_id
1 'polypeptide(L)'
;MLIYIIIYMIPFSKPDINNKDLKRVENTIKSGWLAHGKNSTKLENLFLNFTKSKFCTTVSNCTTGIHAVCMAIGLNNNHEVIVPAQTHVATAHAAAMTGAKIKFADVNDLTGNITLSEIKKLTTSKTKCIIVVHMAGYPCEMDKITKFCKKK
;
A
#
# COMPACT_ATOMS: atom_id res chain seq x y z
N MET A 1 4.46 2.58 51.13
CA MET A 1 5.31 2.95 49.99
C MET A 1 4.48 2.70 48.71
N LEU A 2 3.89 3.77 48.17
CA LEU A 2 3.10 3.68 46.92
C LEU A 2 4.09 3.63 45.75
N ILE A 3 4.13 2.49 45.07
CA ILE A 3 4.88 2.34 43.81
C ILE A 3 4.03 2.97 42.70
N TYR A 4 4.42 4.17 42.25
CA TYR A 4 3.83 4.75 41.04
C TYR A 4 4.39 4.01 39.82
N ILE A 5 3.58 3.13 39.24
CA ILE A 5 3.90 2.54 37.94
C ILE A 5 3.60 3.63 36.90
N ILE A 6 4.63 4.28 36.38
CA ILE A 6 4.51 5.17 35.24
C ILE A 6 4.36 4.27 34.02
N ILE A 7 3.13 4.10 33.55
CA ILE A 7 2.87 3.41 32.27
C ILE A 7 3.23 4.38 31.16
N TYR A 8 4.40 4.21 30.56
CA TYR A 8 4.74 4.86 29.31
C TYR A 8 3.94 4.23 28.18
N MET A 9 2.94 4.96 27.68
CA MET A 9 2.21 4.55 26.49
C MET A 9 3.09 4.84 25.27
N ILE A 10 3.55 3.80 24.57
CA ILE A 10 4.23 3.91 23.30
C ILE A 10 3.14 4.00 22.22
N PRO A 11 2.94 5.13 21.54
CA PRO A 11 1.94 5.24 20.51
C PRO A 11 2.35 4.38 19.29
N PHE A 12 1.37 3.72 18.65
CA PHE A 12 1.60 2.96 17.43
C PHE A 12 2.19 3.83 16.31
N SER A 13 1.75 5.07 16.22
CA SER A 13 2.22 6.07 15.26
C SER A 13 2.07 7.47 15.84
N LYS A 14 3.04 8.33 15.61
CA LYS A 14 2.97 9.76 15.93
C LYS A 14 3.56 10.54 14.76
N PRO A 15 2.77 11.34 14.04
CA PRO A 15 3.29 12.15 12.94
C PRO A 15 4.26 13.23 13.49
N ASP A 16 5.37 13.43 12.77
CA ASP A 16 6.30 14.53 13.02
C ASP A 16 5.86 15.76 12.22
N ILE A 17 5.12 16.65 12.88
CA ILE A 17 4.57 17.87 12.28
C ILE A 17 5.23 19.08 12.94
N ASN A 18 5.71 19.99 12.10
CA ASN A 18 6.37 21.20 12.53
C ASN A 18 5.68 22.47 11.97
N ASN A 19 6.16 23.65 12.40
CA ASN A 19 5.57 24.93 12.00
C ASN A 19 5.61 25.20 10.49
N LYS A 20 6.58 24.62 9.75
CA LYS A 20 6.62 24.76 8.28
C LYS A 20 5.47 24.01 7.63
N ASP A 21 5.09 22.86 8.17
CA ASP A 21 3.99 22.07 7.67
C ASP A 21 2.66 22.78 7.94
N LEU A 22 2.49 23.31 9.14
CA LEU A 22 1.31 24.13 9.49
C LEU A 22 1.17 25.33 8.55
N LYS A 23 2.27 26.04 8.27
CA LYS A 23 2.26 27.20 7.36
C LYS A 23 1.90 26.82 5.93
N ARG A 24 2.32 25.66 5.44
CA ARG A 24 1.96 25.16 4.09
C ARG A 24 0.47 24.85 4.01
N VAL A 25 -0.09 24.21 5.03
CA VAL A 25 -1.54 23.93 5.09
C VAL A 25 -2.33 25.24 5.12
N GLU A 26 -1.96 26.17 6.00
CA GLU A 26 -2.59 27.50 6.10
C GLU A 26 -2.58 28.23 4.73
N ASN A 27 -1.44 28.26 4.04
CA ASN A 27 -1.31 28.90 2.74
C ASN A 27 -2.21 28.22 1.67
N THR A 28 -2.33 26.88 1.72
CA THR A 28 -3.20 26.13 0.82
C THR A 28 -4.67 26.50 1.04
N ILE A 29 -5.10 26.56 2.31
CA ILE A 29 -6.47 26.95 2.65
C ILE A 29 -6.74 28.39 2.19
N LYS A 30 -5.83 29.32 2.48
CA LYS A 30 -5.94 30.74 2.08
C LYS A 30 -5.96 30.94 0.58
N SER A 31 -5.37 30.03 -0.21
CA SER A 31 -5.41 30.09 -1.66
C SER A 31 -6.78 29.80 -2.26
N GLY A 32 -7.70 29.22 -1.47
CA GLY A 32 -9.02 28.74 -1.92
C GLY A 32 -8.97 27.53 -2.87
N TRP A 33 -7.80 27.03 -3.23
CA TRP A 33 -7.68 25.88 -4.13
C TRP A 33 -7.45 24.59 -3.33
N LEU A 34 -8.53 23.86 -3.05
CA LEU A 34 -8.55 22.68 -2.19
C LEU A 34 -8.70 21.35 -2.96
N ALA A 35 -8.77 21.42 -4.28
CA ALA A 35 -8.78 20.26 -5.18
C ALA A 35 -7.37 19.94 -5.70
N HIS A 36 -7.26 18.95 -6.60
CA HIS A 36 -6.01 18.66 -7.30
C HIS A 36 -5.47 19.93 -8.00
N GLY A 37 -4.22 20.26 -7.75
CA GLY A 37 -3.64 21.51 -8.24
C GLY A 37 -2.12 21.56 -8.05
N LYS A 38 -1.57 22.77 -7.94
CA LYS A 38 -0.10 23.01 -7.92
C LYS A 38 0.64 22.18 -6.86
N ASN A 39 0.06 21.97 -5.67
CA ASN A 39 0.69 21.17 -4.61
C ASN A 39 0.71 19.68 -4.94
N SER A 40 -0.39 19.16 -5.50
CA SER A 40 -0.46 17.77 -5.97
C SER A 40 0.53 17.51 -7.09
N THR A 41 0.57 18.37 -8.11
CA THR A 41 1.53 18.27 -9.22
C THR A 41 2.98 18.34 -8.72
N LYS A 42 3.27 19.23 -7.76
CA LYS A 42 4.60 19.31 -7.15
C LYS A 42 4.98 18.02 -6.42
N LEU A 43 4.06 17.43 -5.66
CA LEU A 43 4.26 16.15 -4.98
C LEU A 43 4.52 15.02 -5.98
N GLU A 44 3.70 14.93 -7.03
CA GLU A 44 3.86 13.96 -8.10
C GLU A 44 5.24 14.06 -8.77
N ASN A 45 5.70 15.25 -9.09
CA ASN A 45 7.02 15.48 -9.68
C ASN A 45 8.18 15.09 -8.74
N LEU A 46 8.05 15.41 -7.43
CA LEU A 46 9.05 15.00 -6.45
C LEU A 46 9.11 13.47 -6.31
N PHE A 47 7.96 12.81 -6.34
CA PHE A 47 7.88 11.36 -6.26
C PHE A 47 8.43 10.69 -7.51
N LEU A 48 8.13 11.21 -8.71
CA LEU A 48 8.72 10.75 -9.97
C LEU A 48 10.25 10.79 -9.92
N ASN A 49 10.80 11.91 -9.45
CA ASN A 49 12.25 12.09 -9.34
C ASN A 49 12.89 11.13 -8.32
N PHE A 50 12.22 10.91 -7.20
CA PHE A 50 12.69 10.02 -6.14
C PHE A 50 12.65 8.54 -6.56
N THR A 51 11.53 8.08 -7.12
CA THR A 51 11.30 6.68 -7.48
C THR A 51 11.84 6.30 -8.85
N LYS A 52 12.22 7.29 -9.67
CA LYS A 52 12.58 7.12 -11.09
C LYS A 52 11.45 6.50 -11.92
N SER A 53 10.21 6.66 -11.49
CA SER A 53 9.02 6.20 -12.20
C SER A 53 8.73 7.10 -13.41
N LYS A 54 8.03 6.56 -14.41
CA LYS A 54 7.62 7.35 -15.60
C LYS A 54 6.38 8.19 -15.33
N PHE A 55 5.51 7.73 -14.45
CA PHE A 55 4.24 8.37 -14.13
C PHE A 55 4.00 8.34 -12.62
N CYS A 56 3.30 9.33 -12.13
CA CYS A 56 2.83 9.41 -10.77
C CYS A 56 1.51 10.18 -10.76
N THR A 57 0.58 9.74 -9.94
CA THR A 57 -0.66 10.48 -9.67
C THR A 57 -0.98 10.41 -8.20
N THR A 58 -1.45 11.51 -7.66
CA THR A 58 -1.96 11.57 -6.29
C THR A 58 -3.39 11.08 -6.22
N VAL A 59 -3.71 10.39 -5.16
CA VAL A 59 -5.05 9.85 -4.85
C VAL A 59 -5.43 10.21 -3.43
N SER A 60 -6.73 10.10 -3.08
CA SER A 60 -7.23 10.47 -1.76
C SER A 60 -6.70 9.59 -0.62
N ASN A 61 -6.42 8.32 -0.91
CA ASN A 61 -5.90 7.34 0.05
C ASN A 61 -5.33 6.10 -0.67
N CYS A 62 -4.65 5.25 0.08
CA CYS A 62 -4.02 4.05 -0.44
C CYS A 62 -5.04 3.06 -1.06
N THR A 63 -6.22 2.89 -0.45
CA THR A 63 -7.28 2.01 -0.97
C THR A 63 -7.69 2.40 -2.39
N THR A 64 -7.92 3.70 -2.61
CA THR A 64 -8.25 4.23 -3.94
C THR A 64 -7.11 4.02 -4.93
N GLY A 65 -5.86 4.19 -4.49
CA GLY A 65 -4.68 3.94 -5.33
C GLY A 65 -4.57 2.49 -5.76
N ILE A 66 -4.70 1.54 -4.83
CA ILE A 66 -4.68 0.10 -5.15
C ILE A 66 -5.84 -0.25 -6.09
N HIS A 67 -7.05 0.26 -5.82
CA HIS A 67 -8.22 0.02 -6.66
C HIS A 67 -8.02 0.54 -8.09
N ALA A 68 -7.49 1.75 -8.24
CA ALA A 68 -7.18 2.34 -9.55
C ALA A 68 -6.19 1.48 -10.35
N VAL A 69 -5.13 0.96 -9.69
CA VAL A 69 -4.18 0.04 -10.32
C VAL A 69 -4.87 -1.27 -10.72
N CYS A 70 -5.71 -1.84 -9.84
CA CYS A 70 -6.46 -3.07 -10.13
C CYS A 70 -7.38 -2.90 -11.35
N MET A 71 -8.05 -1.76 -11.47
CA MET A 71 -8.86 -1.43 -12.65
C MET A 71 -7.99 -1.24 -13.90
N ALA A 72 -6.88 -0.54 -13.80
CA ALA A 72 -5.98 -0.27 -14.92
C ALA A 72 -5.38 -1.54 -15.55
N ILE A 73 -5.12 -2.58 -14.74
CA ILE A 73 -4.66 -3.89 -15.23
C ILE A 73 -5.80 -4.82 -15.67
N GLY A 74 -7.05 -4.33 -15.65
CA GLY A 74 -8.23 -5.03 -16.15
C GLY A 74 -8.72 -6.17 -15.24
N LEU A 75 -8.54 -6.07 -13.92
CA LEU A 75 -9.10 -7.05 -13.00
C LEU A 75 -10.63 -7.07 -13.08
N ASN A 76 -11.20 -8.29 -13.02
CA ASN A 76 -12.64 -8.53 -13.02
C ASN A 76 -12.96 -9.88 -12.37
N ASN A 77 -14.23 -10.29 -12.39
CA ASN A 77 -14.74 -11.51 -11.75
C ASN A 77 -14.15 -12.83 -12.29
N ASN A 78 -13.47 -12.84 -13.43
CA ASN A 78 -12.79 -14.02 -13.99
C ASN A 78 -11.38 -14.20 -13.42
N HIS A 79 -10.87 -13.22 -12.67
CA HIS A 79 -9.51 -13.19 -12.17
C HIS A 79 -9.41 -13.49 -10.67
N GLU A 80 -8.25 -13.99 -10.28
CA GLU A 80 -7.87 -14.18 -8.88
C GLU A 80 -6.72 -13.24 -8.51
N VAL A 81 -6.78 -12.73 -7.28
CA VAL A 81 -5.74 -11.87 -6.69
C VAL A 81 -5.24 -12.51 -5.41
N ILE A 82 -3.94 -12.70 -5.29
CA ILE A 82 -3.31 -13.21 -4.07
C ILE A 82 -2.89 -12.02 -3.21
N VAL A 83 -3.27 -12.03 -1.94
CA VAL A 83 -2.92 -11.00 -0.95
C VAL A 83 -2.42 -11.67 0.33
N PRO A 84 -1.56 -11.02 1.15
CA PRO A 84 -1.21 -11.57 2.46
C PRO A 84 -2.42 -11.59 3.38
N ALA A 85 -2.53 -12.63 4.24
CA ALA A 85 -3.60 -12.72 5.23
C ALA A 85 -3.44 -11.66 6.34
N GLN A 86 -2.19 -11.31 6.68
CA GLN A 86 -1.86 -10.27 7.64
C GLN A 86 -1.57 -8.96 6.94
N THR A 87 -2.56 -8.08 6.88
CA THR A 87 -2.43 -6.73 6.29
C THR A 87 -3.62 -5.87 6.69
N HIS A 88 -3.58 -4.59 6.30
CA HIS A 88 -4.75 -3.72 6.38
C HIS A 88 -5.83 -4.19 5.39
N VAL A 89 -7.10 -4.12 5.78
CA VAL A 89 -8.24 -4.57 4.96
C VAL A 89 -8.26 -3.96 3.55
N ALA A 90 -7.72 -2.77 3.37
CA ALA A 90 -7.63 -2.07 2.09
C ALA A 90 -6.94 -2.91 1.00
N THR A 91 -5.95 -3.74 1.36
CA THR A 91 -5.19 -4.57 0.43
C THR A 91 -6.09 -5.55 -0.33
N ALA A 92 -6.97 -6.24 0.40
CA ALA A 92 -7.93 -7.18 -0.18
C ALA A 92 -9.15 -6.45 -0.77
N HIS A 93 -9.68 -5.47 -0.04
CA HIS A 93 -10.93 -4.78 -0.39
C HIS A 93 -10.80 -4.03 -1.73
N ALA A 94 -9.69 -3.31 -1.94
CA ALA A 94 -9.46 -2.58 -3.17
C ALA A 94 -9.47 -3.48 -4.42
N ALA A 95 -8.92 -4.69 -4.34
CA ALA A 95 -8.98 -5.66 -5.41
C ALA A 95 -10.37 -6.31 -5.53
N ALA A 96 -11.02 -6.63 -4.41
CA ALA A 96 -12.37 -7.21 -4.41
C ALA A 96 -13.42 -6.31 -5.06
N MET A 97 -13.26 -4.99 -4.96
CA MET A 97 -14.15 -4.00 -5.60
C MET A 97 -14.19 -4.11 -7.14
N THR A 98 -13.20 -4.77 -7.76
CA THR A 98 -13.23 -5.08 -9.21
C THR A 98 -14.03 -6.33 -9.56
N GLY A 99 -14.56 -7.03 -8.57
CA GLY A 99 -15.19 -8.35 -8.71
C GLY A 99 -14.21 -9.52 -8.68
N ALA A 100 -12.90 -9.28 -8.62
CA ALA A 100 -11.90 -10.34 -8.59
C ALA A 100 -11.99 -11.18 -7.31
N LYS A 101 -11.69 -12.47 -7.43
CA LYS A 101 -11.67 -13.41 -6.30
C LYS A 101 -10.38 -13.24 -5.50
N ILE A 102 -10.50 -12.95 -4.22
CA ILE A 102 -9.35 -12.80 -3.33
C ILE A 102 -8.93 -14.16 -2.77
N LYS A 103 -7.61 -14.42 -2.80
CA LYS A 103 -6.95 -15.55 -2.17
C LYS A 103 -5.98 -15.05 -1.12
N PHE A 104 -6.19 -15.44 0.12
CA PHE A 104 -5.33 -15.07 1.23
C PHE A 104 -4.17 -16.06 1.34
N ALA A 105 -2.97 -15.54 1.22
CA ALA A 105 -1.73 -16.28 1.43
C ALA A 105 -1.27 -16.08 2.87
N ASP A 106 -0.85 -17.17 3.49
CA ASP A 106 -0.28 -17.11 4.83
C ASP A 106 1.06 -16.36 4.83
N VAL A 107 1.49 -15.91 5.98
CA VAL A 107 2.69 -15.11 6.15
C VAL A 107 3.74 -15.84 6.98
N ASN A 108 4.97 -15.42 6.88
CA ASN A 108 6.05 -15.93 7.72
C ASN A 108 5.92 -15.38 9.14
N ASP A 109 5.98 -16.25 10.16
CA ASP A 109 5.75 -15.92 11.57
C ASP A 109 6.72 -14.86 12.12
N LEU A 110 7.96 -14.82 11.60
CA LEU A 110 8.99 -13.90 12.08
C LEU A 110 8.91 -12.52 11.43
N THR A 111 8.49 -12.45 10.17
CA THR A 111 8.52 -11.21 9.38
C THR A 111 7.16 -10.62 9.10
N GLY A 112 6.09 -11.39 9.26
CA GLY A 112 4.74 -11.00 8.85
C GLY A 112 4.55 -10.84 7.33
N ASN A 113 5.55 -11.22 6.54
CA ASN A 113 5.53 -11.05 5.10
C ASN A 113 5.02 -12.30 4.36
N ILE A 114 4.33 -12.08 3.25
CA ILE A 114 3.96 -13.14 2.33
C ILE A 114 5.21 -13.83 1.77
N THR A 115 5.16 -15.16 1.63
CA THR A 115 6.27 -15.95 1.11
C THR A 115 6.01 -16.46 -0.30
N LEU A 116 7.11 -16.71 -1.06
CA LEU A 116 6.99 -17.30 -2.39
C LEU A 116 6.36 -18.70 -2.36
N SER A 117 6.58 -19.47 -1.30
CA SER A 117 5.96 -20.80 -1.14
C SER A 117 4.44 -20.72 -1.09
N GLU A 118 3.91 -19.80 -0.29
CA GLU A 118 2.46 -19.59 -0.17
C GLU A 118 1.86 -19.02 -1.47
N ILE A 119 2.55 -18.08 -2.11
CA ILE A 119 2.15 -17.59 -3.43
C ILE A 119 2.01 -18.74 -4.44
N LYS A 120 3.02 -19.64 -4.50
CA LYS A 120 3.00 -20.78 -5.44
C LYS A 120 1.85 -21.73 -5.18
N LYS A 121 1.53 -22.04 -3.91
CA LYS A 121 0.40 -22.91 -3.53
C LYS A 121 -0.94 -22.38 -4.04
N LEU A 122 -1.12 -21.06 -4.01
CA LEU A 122 -2.38 -20.42 -4.37
C LEU A 122 -2.49 -20.03 -5.83
N THR A 123 -1.37 -20.01 -6.57
CA THR A 123 -1.35 -19.58 -7.98
C THR A 123 -2.08 -20.58 -8.88
N THR A 124 -3.00 -20.07 -9.68
CA THR A 124 -3.71 -20.81 -10.73
C THR A 124 -3.59 -20.10 -12.07
N SER A 125 -4.18 -20.67 -13.13
CA SER A 125 -4.30 -20.02 -14.45
C SER A 125 -5.14 -18.73 -14.43
N LYS A 126 -5.99 -18.53 -13.40
CA LYS A 126 -6.81 -17.33 -13.20
C LYS A 126 -6.12 -16.26 -12.38
N THR A 127 -4.96 -16.55 -11.75
CA THR A 127 -4.24 -15.58 -10.94
C THR A 127 -3.64 -14.49 -11.83
N LYS A 128 -4.17 -13.28 -11.72
CA LYS A 128 -3.79 -12.12 -12.52
C LYS A 128 -2.88 -11.16 -11.78
N CYS A 129 -2.99 -11.11 -10.45
CA CYS A 129 -2.27 -10.14 -9.64
C CYS A 129 -1.86 -10.74 -8.28
N ILE A 130 -0.75 -10.28 -7.77
CA ILE A 130 -0.29 -10.54 -6.40
C ILE A 130 -0.01 -9.16 -5.78
N ILE A 131 -0.71 -8.85 -4.69
CA ILE A 131 -0.45 -7.62 -3.93
C ILE A 131 0.46 -7.98 -2.77
N VAL A 132 1.61 -7.34 -2.71
CA VAL A 132 2.64 -7.57 -1.70
C VAL A 132 2.60 -6.42 -0.70
N VAL A 133 2.71 -6.76 0.59
CA VAL A 133 2.83 -5.77 1.67
C VAL A 133 4.16 -5.99 2.37
N HIS A 134 4.94 -4.93 2.49
CA HIS A 134 6.17 -4.90 3.29
C HIS A 134 5.79 -4.59 4.73
N MET A 135 5.52 -5.64 5.52
CA MET A 135 5.00 -5.49 6.89
C MET A 135 5.94 -4.64 7.74
N ALA A 136 5.39 -3.58 8.33
CA ALA A 136 6.15 -2.58 9.12
C ALA A 136 7.42 -2.04 8.41
N GLY A 137 7.43 -2.02 7.07
CA GLY A 137 8.57 -1.59 6.26
C GLY A 137 9.63 -2.67 6.03
N TYR A 138 9.45 -3.89 6.57
CA TYR A 138 10.39 -4.99 6.32
C TYR A 138 10.17 -5.56 4.90
N PRO A 139 11.21 -5.55 4.03
CA PRO A 139 11.03 -5.93 2.62
C PRO A 139 10.68 -7.40 2.44
N CYS A 140 9.71 -7.70 1.57
CA CYS A 140 9.49 -9.05 1.05
C CYS A 140 10.62 -9.46 0.09
N GLU A 141 10.77 -10.76 -0.17
CA GLU A 141 11.75 -11.31 -1.12
C GLU A 141 11.36 -11.00 -2.57
N MET A 142 11.33 -9.69 -2.92
CA MET A 142 10.82 -9.21 -4.21
C MET A 142 11.50 -9.82 -5.42
N ASP A 143 12.82 -10.07 -5.36
CA ASP A 143 13.57 -10.69 -6.46
C ASP A 143 13.02 -12.08 -6.82
N LYS A 144 12.73 -12.89 -5.79
CA LYS A 144 12.16 -14.23 -5.97
C LYS A 144 10.73 -14.16 -6.49
N ILE A 145 9.89 -13.27 -5.91
CA ILE A 145 8.49 -13.09 -6.29
C ILE A 145 8.40 -12.56 -7.73
N THR A 146 9.16 -11.53 -8.06
CA THR A 146 9.17 -10.92 -9.40
C THR A 146 9.66 -11.92 -10.45
N LYS A 147 10.72 -12.69 -10.15
CA LYS A 147 11.22 -13.74 -11.06
C LYS A 147 10.17 -14.82 -11.31
N PHE A 148 9.39 -15.17 -10.30
CA PHE A 148 8.27 -16.12 -10.45
C PHE A 148 7.17 -15.54 -11.34
N CYS A 149 6.73 -14.30 -11.09
CA CYS A 149 5.68 -13.64 -11.88
C CYS A 149 6.04 -13.49 -13.37
N LYS A 150 7.32 -13.22 -13.69
CA LYS A 150 7.79 -13.11 -15.08
C LYS A 150 7.77 -14.43 -15.88
N LYS A 151 7.65 -15.57 -15.21
CA LYS A 151 7.61 -16.90 -15.84
C LYS A 151 6.20 -17.41 -16.06
N LYS A 152 5.19 -16.66 -15.59
CA LYS A 152 3.76 -17.00 -15.67
C LYS A 152 3.02 -16.04 -16.61
#